data_eb6e4d81a589c13ed79f2bf4df8aea23
#
_entry.id   eb6e4d81a589c13ed79f2bf4df8aea23
#
_cell.length_a   1.000
_cell.length_b   1.000
_cell.length_c   1.000
_cell.angle_alpha   90.00
_cell.angle_beta   90.00
_cell.angle_gamma   90.00
#
_symmetry.space_group_name_H-M   'P 1'
#
loop_
_entity.id
_entity.type
_entity.pdbx_description
1 polymer ?
#
loop_
_entity_poly.entity_id
_entity_poly.type
_entity_poly.pdbx_seq_one_letter_code
_entity_poly.pdbx_strand_id
1 'polypeptide(L)'
;MPAPLRMEVEVLNLRTRHPFIIARGGQSDYRTVWVRLIDGDGVEGWGEAAPARIYGESTETVLAALHVSGEHLPADPSRPEETERQWEQALALNPSARVALSAALHDLAGKQLGIPVYRLFGLDPARAPRSTFTIGIDTVEKLRLKVREAEAYPILKIKLGTDRDEEILRTIRELTDKELRVDANTGWTVKQALRMLPVLEEYGVTVLEQPLAATDLDGLDVVRQAADIPVIADESCLVAADIPRLVGRVDGINIKLAKCGSLREAIRMIALARAHHLMVMVGCMIESSIAITAAAHLTPLVDIVDLDGAALLANDPFRGATIDGGQVRLPEGPGLGLSRR
;
A
#
# COMPACT_ATOMS: atom_id res chain seq x y z
N MET A 1 30.40 1.45 -24.07
CA MET A 1 29.67 1.69 -22.84
C MET A 1 28.18 1.53 -23.16
N PRO A 2 27.37 0.88 -22.34
CA PRO A 2 25.93 0.86 -22.58
C PRO A 2 25.41 2.31 -22.66
N ALA A 3 24.39 2.53 -23.50
CA ALA A 3 23.76 3.85 -23.56
C ALA A 3 23.15 4.21 -22.19
N PRO A 4 23.19 5.49 -21.79
CA PRO A 4 22.65 5.91 -20.52
C PRO A 4 21.13 5.63 -20.44
N LEU A 5 20.63 5.34 -19.25
CA LEU A 5 19.20 5.24 -18.98
C LEU A 5 18.50 6.57 -19.33
N ARG A 6 17.30 6.44 -19.88
CA ARG A 6 16.40 7.57 -20.14
C ARG A 6 15.17 7.43 -19.26
N MET A 7 14.65 8.52 -18.73
CA MET A 7 13.42 8.54 -17.95
C MET A 7 12.33 9.30 -18.68
N GLU A 8 11.13 8.72 -18.72
CA GLU A 8 9.91 9.38 -19.17
C GLU A 8 8.86 9.35 -18.07
N VAL A 9 8.08 10.41 -17.96
CA VAL A 9 7.04 10.54 -16.92
C VAL A 9 5.72 10.96 -17.55
N GLU A 10 4.61 10.43 -17.04
CA GLU A 10 3.25 10.72 -17.49
C GLU A 10 2.32 10.81 -16.29
N VAL A 11 1.48 11.86 -16.24
CA VAL A 11 0.45 11.98 -15.20
C VAL A 11 -0.75 11.12 -15.57
N LEU A 12 -1.13 10.21 -14.67
CA LEU A 12 -2.31 9.39 -14.79
C LEU A 12 -3.48 10.02 -14.03
N ASN A 13 -4.64 10.10 -14.68
CA ASN A 13 -5.88 10.52 -14.04
C ASN A 13 -6.73 9.27 -13.78
N LEU A 14 -6.72 8.81 -12.55
CA LEU A 14 -7.43 7.63 -12.09
C LEU A 14 -8.74 8.03 -11.45
N ARG A 15 -9.80 7.23 -11.66
CA ARG A 15 -11.12 7.43 -11.06
C ARG A 15 -11.60 6.14 -10.41
N THR A 16 -12.07 6.23 -9.17
CA THR A 16 -12.72 5.12 -8.48
C THR A 16 -14.17 4.94 -8.94
N ARG A 17 -14.68 3.72 -8.87
CA ARG A 17 -16.10 3.39 -9.23
C ARG A 17 -17.08 4.08 -8.28
N HIS A 18 -16.72 4.21 -7.02
CA HIS A 18 -17.46 4.94 -5.99
C HIS A 18 -16.51 5.96 -5.34
N PRO A 19 -17.01 7.07 -4.80
CA PRO A 19 -16.19 7.94 -3.95
C PRO A 19 -15.54 7.12 -2.85
N PHE A 20 -14.23 7.25 -2.69
CA PHE A 20 -13.49 6.55 -1.64
C PHE A 20 -13.36 7.48 -0.44
N ILE A 21 -14.16 7.21 0.60
CA ILE A 21 -14.29 8.07 1.78
C ILE A 21 -13.71 7.34 3.00
N ILE A 22 -12.85 8.04 3.74
CA ILE A 22 -12.25 7.63 5.00
C ILE A 22 -12.53 8.70 6.07
N ALA A 23 -12.08 8.51 7.31
CA ALA A 23 -12.29 9.48 8.41
C ALA A 23 -11.85 10.92 8.07
N ARG A 24 -10.81 11.09 7.25
CA ARG A 24 -10.26 12.39 6.85
C ARG A 24 -10.89 13.01 5.60
N GLY A 25 -12.00 12.45 5.10
CA GLY A 25 -12.67 12.88 3.87
C GLY A 25 -12.48 11.90 2.72
N GLY A 26 -12.89 12.27 1.52
CA GLY A 26 -12.83 11.39 0.36
C GLY A 26 -12.89 12.11 -0.98
N GLN A 27 -12.55 11.37 -2.03
CA GLN A 27 -12.59 11.84 -3.42
C GLN A 27 -12.82 10.65 -4.37
N SER A 28 -13.08 10.95 -5.64
CA SER A 28 -13.20 9.95 -6.70
C SER A 28 -12.05 10.01 -7.70
N ASP A 29 -11.42 11.18 -7.82
CA ASP A 29 -10.40 11.44 -8.83
C ASP A 29 -9.04 11.54 -8.15
N TYR A 30 -8.07 10.79 -8.67
CA TYR A 30 -6.71 10.70 -8.18
C TYR A 30 -5.73 10.96 -9.31
N ARG A 31 -4.64 11.68 -9.00
CA ARG A 31 -3.56 11.95 -9.96
C ARG A 31 -2.31 11.27 -9.47
N THR A 32 -1.87 10.24 -10.20
CA THR A 32 -0.61 9.55 -9.96
C THR A 32 0.37 9.85 -11.08
N VAL A 33 1.63 9.43 -10.96
CA VAL A 33 2.65 9.66 -11.98
C VAL A 33 3.27 8.33 -12.38
N TRP A 34 3.13 7.97 -13.65
CA TRP A 34 3.79 6.83 -14.24
C TRP A 34 5.21 7.20 -14.66
N VAL A 35 6.17 6.37 -14.24
CA VAL A 35 7.60 6.52 -14.55
C VAL A 35 8.03 5.34 -15.42
N ARG A 36 8.74 5.63 -16.50
CA ARG A 36 9.41 4.66 -17.35
C ARG A 36 10.90 4.91 -17.34
N LEU A 37 11.69 3.92 -16.97
CA LEU A 37 13.14 3.89 -17.17
C LEU A 37 13.43 3.06 -18.41
N ILE A 38 14.14 3.62 -19.38
CA ILE A 38 14.37 3.01 -20.69
C ILE A 38 15.87 2.86 -20.88
N ASP A 39 16.32 1.63 -21.14
CA ASP A 39 17.73 1.36 -21.39
C ASP A 39 18.14 1.60 -22.85
N GLY A 40 19.42 1.35 -23.14
CA GLY A 40 20.00 1.54 -24.47
C GLY A 40 19.43 0.63 -25.56
N ASP A 41 18.84 -0.49 -25.18
CA ASP A 41 18.22 -1.48 -26.08
C ASP A 41 16.70 -1.24 -26.21
N GLY A 42 16.17 -0.21 -25.52
CA GLY A 42 14.74 0.14 -25.56
C GLY A 42 13.89 -0.68 -24.60
N VAL A 43 14.48 -1.44 -23.66
CA VAL A 43 13.72 -2.15 -22.62
C VAL A 43 13.23 -1.14 -21.60
N GLU A 44 11.94 -1.20 -21.28
CA GLU A 44 11.29 -0.29 -20.33
C GLU A 44 11.06 -0.96 -18.99
N GLY A 45 11.47 -0.31 -17.90
CA GLY A 45 11.03 -0.59 -16.55
C GLY A 45 9.97 0.42 -16.10
N TRP A 46 8.89 -0.04 -15.46
CA TRP A 46 7.72 0.77 -15.10
C TRP A 46 7.56 0.90 -13.60
N GLY A 47 7.21 2.11 -13.15
CA GLY A 47 6.86 2.41 -11.77
C GLY A 47 5.80 3.50 -11.67
N GLU A 48 5.17 3.61 -10.51
CA GLU A 48 4.12 4.60 -10.27
C GLU A 48 4.33 5.28 -8.92
N ALA A 49 4.15 6.60 -8.92
CA ALA A 49 4.08 7.42 -7.71
C ALA A 49 2.64 7.79 -7.41
N ALA A 50 2.17 7.50 -6.20
CA ALA A 50 0.85 7.87 -5.69
C ALA A 50 1.00 8.85 -4.51
N PRO A 51 1.14 10.16 -4.79
CA PRO A 51 1.37 11.15 -3.74
C PRO A 51 0.16 11.30 -2.82
N ALA A 52 0.41 11.44 -1.53
CA ALA A 52 -0.62 11.65 -0.53
C ALA A 52 -0.37 12.95 0.26
N ARG A 53 -1.38 13.82 0.31
CA ARG A 53 -1.29 15.13 0.98
C ARG A 53 -0.95 15.04 2.46
N ILE A 54 -1.38 13.97 3.15
CA ILE A 54 -1.06 13.74 4.55
C ILE A 54 0.44 13.60 4.81
N TYR A 55 1.21 13.21 3.78
CA TYR A 55 2.67 13.08 3.83
C TYR A 55 3.38 14.26 3.15
N GLY A 56 2.64 15.34 2.84
CA GLY A 56 3.21 16.56 2.26
C GLY A 56 3.48 16.46 0.75
N GLU A 57 2.96 15.45 0.07
CA GLU A 57 3.19 15.23 -1.36
C GLU A 57 1.97 15.61 -2.22
N SER A 58 2.26 16.05 -3.43
CA SER A 58 1.32 16.26 -4.52
C SER A 58 1.91 15.76 -5.84
N THR A 59 1.11 15.70 -6.88
CA THR A 59 1.59 15.36 -8.22
C THR A 59 2.70 16.32 -8.66
N GLU A 60 2.59 17.59 -8.32
CA GLU A 60 3.56 18.64 -8.67
C GLU A 60 4.89 18.45 -7.92
N THR A 61 4.87 18.10 -6.63
CA THR A 61 6.11 17.79 -5.88
C THR A 61 6.78 16.53 -6.39
N VAL A 62 6.02 15.52 -6.77
CA VAL A 62 6.55 14.29 -7.41
C VAL A 62 7.22 14.61 -8.75
N LEU A 63 6.56 15.39 -9.62
CA LEU A 63 7.15 15.78 -10.90
C LEU A 63 8.46 16.58 -10.73
N ALA A 64 8.50 17.51 -9.77
CA ALA A 64 9.72 18.26 -9.46
C ALA A 64 10.84 17.33 -8.96
N ALA A 65 10.53 16.40 -8.07
CA ALA A 65 11.48 15.41 -7.56
C ALA A 65 12.03 14.49 -8.68
N LEU A 66 11.15 14.02 -9.57
CA LEU A 66 11.54 13.18 -10.70
C LEU A 66 12.42 13.96 -11.71
N HIS A 67 12.16 15.24 -11.91
CA HIS A 67 13.02 16.08 -12.76
C HIS A 67 14.46 16.13 -12.23
N VAL A 68 14.64 16.37 -10.93
CA VAL A 68 15.96 16.34 -10.30
C VAL A 68 16.61 14.95 -10.40
N SER A 69 15.83 13.88 -10.23
CA SER A 69 16.35 12.50 -10.32
C SER A 69 16.82 12.13 -11.72
N GLY A 70 16.23 12.73 -12.76
CA GLY A 70 16.63 12.51 -14.14
C GLY A 70 18.09 12.86 -14.41
N GLU A 71 18.69 13.75 -13.62
CA GLU A 71 20.10 14.11 -13.67
C GLU A 71 21.02 13.07 -13.01
N HIS A 72 20.46 12.13 -12.24
CA HIS A 72 21.15 11.15 -11.42
C HIS A 72 20.71 9.71 -11.70
N LEU A 73 20.40 9.40 -12.95
CA LEU A 73 20.06 8.05 -13.35
C LEU A 73 21.28 7.14 -13.28
N PRO A 74 21.15 5.87 -12.83
CA PRO A 74 22.29 4.97 -12.71
C PRO A 74 22.84 4.59 -14.10
N ALA A 75 24.14 4.47 -14.17
CA ALA A 75 24.78 3.94 -15.36
C ALA A 75 24.58 2.42 -15.53
N ASP A 76 24.29 1.72 -14.43
CA ASP A 76 24.10 0.28 -14.36
C ASP A 76 22.84 -0.04 -13.51
N PRO A 77 21.73 -0.42 -14.14
CA PRO A 77 20.49 -0.75 -13.43
C PRO A 77 20.57 -2.04 -12.59
N SER A 78 21.62 -2.84 -12.77
CA SER A 78 21.81 -4.08 -12.00
C SER A 78 22.24 -3.85 -10.53
N ARG A 79 22.42 -2.59 -10.14
CA ARG A 79 22.84 -2.20 -8.76
C ARG A 79 21.75 -1.41 -8.02
N PRO A 80 20.58 -2.00 -7.76
CA PRO A 80 19.46 -1.28 -7.18
C PRO A 80 19.76 -0.73 -5.77
N GLU A 81 20.53 -1.45 -4.94
CA GLU A 81 20.90 -1.00 -3.59
C GLU A 81 21.64 0.33 -3.58
N GLU A 82 22.68 0.46 -4.42
CA GLU A 82 23.48 1.67 -4.48
C GLU A 82 22.68 2.84 -5.07
N THR A 83 21.91 2.55 -6.11
CA THR A 83 21.06 3.55 -6.79
C THR A 83 19.99 4.09 -5.86
N GLU A 84 19.24 3.22 -5.18
CA GLU A 84 18.18 3.65 -4.25
C GLU A 84 18.76 4.43 -3.07
N ARG A 85 19.94 4.08 -2.58
CA ARG A 85 20.62 4.86 -1.54
C ARG A 85 20.95 6.28 -2.00
N GLN A 86 21.37 6.46 -3.25
CA GLN A 86 21.63 7.78 -3.83
C GLN A 86 20.33 8.58 -3.95
N TRP A 87 19.25 7.96 -4.43
CA TRP A 87 17.95 8.60 -4.51
C TRP A 87 17.37 8.94 -3.14
N GLU A 88 17.57 8.09 -2.14
CA GLU A 88 17.16 8.36 -0.76
C GLU A 88 17.83 9.62 -0.20
N GLN A 89 19.11 9.83 -0.49
CA GLN A 89 19.83 11.05 -0.10
C GLN A 89 19.37 12.28 -0.88
N ALA A 90 19.16 12.14 -2.19
CA ALA A 90 18.76 13.25 -3.06
C ALA A 90 17.28 13.67 -2.88
N LEU A 91 16.40 12.73 -2.55
CA LEU A 91 14.94 12.89 -2.53
C LEU A 91 14.32 12.53 -1.17
N ALA A 92 14.96 12.93 -0.07
CA ALA A 92 14.59 12.52 1.29
C ALA A 92 13.10 12.72 1.63
N LEU A 93 12.45 13.76 1.10
CA LEU A 93 11.06 14.14 1.40
C LEU A 93 10.04 13.74 0.30
N ASN A 94 10.42 12.87 -0.64
CA ASN A 94 9.56 12.48 -1.76
C ASN A 94 9.49 10.96 -1.90
N PRO A 95 8.92 10.23 -0.92
CA PRO A 95 8.85 8.78 -0.96
C PRO A 95 8.06 8.25 -2.17
N SER A 96 6.98 8.91 -2.59
CA SER A 96 6.22 8.49 -3.78
C SER A 96 7.07 8.56 -5.06
N ALA A 97 7.89 9.60 -5.24
CA ALA A 97 8.80 9.69 -6.38
C ALA A 97 9.87 8.58 -6.32
N ARG A 98 10.43 8.34 -5.12
CA ARG A 98 11.45 7.30 -4.92
C ARG A 98 10.91 5.91 -5.23
N VAL A 99 9.69 5.58 -4.78
CA VAL A 99 9.13 4.26 -5.05
C VAL A 99 8.83 4.04 -6.53
N ALA A 100 8.41 5.07 -7.26
CA ALA A 100 8.22 4.97 -8.70
C ALA A 100 9.54 4.62 -9.41
N LEU A 101 10.63 5.27 -9.03
CA LEU A 101 11.97 4.97 -9.54
C LEU A 101 12.44 3.57 -9.13
N SER A 102 12.25 3.18 -7.87
CA SER A 102 12.60 1.87 -7.35
C SER A 102 11.86 0.75 -8.08
N ALA A 103 10.54 0.87 -8.24
CA ALA A 103 9.73 -0.11 -8.97
C ALA A 103 10.17 -0.23 -10.43
N ALA A 104 10.38 0.90 -11.11
CA ALA A 104 10.87 0.93 -12.49
C ALA A 104 12.25 0.28 -12.64
N LEU A 105 13.15 0.51 -11.67
CA LEU A 105 14.50 -0.09 -11.67
C LEU A 105 14.43 -1.61 -11.51
N HIS A 106 13.62 -2.10 -10.56
CA HIS A 106 13.47 -3.55 -10.35
C HIS A 106 12.74 -4.21 -11.52
N ASP A 107 11.75 -3.55 -12.13
CA ASP A 107 11.09 -4.03 -13.33
C ASP A 107 12.09 -4.17 -14.50
N LEU A 108 12.90 -3.14 -14.73
CA LEU A 108 13.95 -3.15 -15.75
C LEU A 108 14.96 -4.26 -15.49
N ALA A 109 15.50 -4.36 -14.27
CA ALA A 109 16.45 -5.40 -13.90
C ALA A 109 15.87 -6.81 -14.09
N GLY A 110 14.62 -7.03 -13.67
CA GLY A 110 13.94 -8.31 -13.89
C GLY A 110 13.75 -8.65 -15.36
N LYS A 111 13.43 -7.67 -16.20
CA LYS A 111 13.30 -7.83 -17.66
C LYS A 111 14.64 -8.15 -18.33
N GLN A 112 15.71 -7.46 -17.95
CA GLN A 112 17.07 -7.72 -18.44
C GLN A 112 17.56 -9.13 -18.07
N LEU A 113 17.20 -9.61 -16.86
CA LEU A 113 17.54 -10.96 -16.39
C LEU A 113 16.57 -12.04 -16.87
N GLY A 114 15.44 -11.66 -17.46
CA GLY A 114 14.42 -12.60 -17.93
C GLY A 114 13.63 -13.27 -16.80
N ILE A 115 13.57 -12.67 -15.58
CA ILE A 115 12.89 -13.24 -14.42
C ILE A 115 11.92 -12.24 -13.77
N PRO A 116 10.83 -12.72 -13.12
CA PRO A 116 9.95 -11.86 -12.34
C PRO A 116 10.62 -11.28 -11.09
N VAL A 117 10.18 -10.09 -10.64
CA VAL A 117 10.76 -9.40 -9.48
C VAL A 117 10.71 -10.25 -8.20
N TYR A 118 9.65 -11.02 -7.93
CA TYR A 118 9.62 -11.89 -6.76
C TYR A 118 10.76 -12.93 -6.77
N ARG A 119 11.24 -13.37 -7.94
CA ARG A 119 12.41 -14.26 -8.07
C ARG A 119 13.73 -13.57 -7.79
N LEU A 120 13.84 -12.25 -8.06
CA LEU A 120 15.01 -11.47 -7.64
C LEU A 120 15.19 -11.50 -6.10
N PHE A 121 14.06 -11.61 -5.37
CA PHE A 121 14.05 -11.72 -3.91
C PHE A 121 14.00 -13.17 -3.39
N GLY A 122 14.02 -14.17 -4.29
CA GLY A 122 13.98 -15.59 -3.91
C GLY A 122 12.66 -16.05 -3.31
N LEU A 123 11.54 -15.42 -3.69
CA LEU A 123 10.22 -15.64 -3.09
C LEU A 123 9.38 -16.64 -3.89
N ASP A 124 8.48 -17.34 -3.17
CA ASP A 124 7.46 -18.21 -3.73
C ASP A 124 6.09 -17.48 -3.70
N PRO A 125 5.52 -17.12 -4.87
CA PRO A 125 4.24 -16.40 -4.94
C PRO A 125 3.05 -17.18 -4.36
N ALA A 126 3.14 -18.51 -4.26
CA ALA A 126 2.10 -19.33 -3.66
C ALA A 126 1.90 -19.08 -2.15
N ARG A 127 2.86 -18.44 -1.50
CA ARG A 127 2.80 -18.09 -0.07
C ARG A 127 2.07 -16.77 0.22
N ALA A 128 1.61 -16.05 -0.81
CA ALA A 128 0.89 -14.80 -0.62
C ALA A 128 -0.42 -15.00 0.16
N PRO A 129 -0.65 -14.28 1.26
CA PRO A 129 -1.94 -14.28 1.94
C PRO A 129 -3.05 -13.70 1.05
N ARG A 130 -4.32 -13.95 1.43
CA ARG A 130 -5.45 -13.31 0.74
C ARG A 130 -5.53 -11.84 1.06
N SER A 131 -5.82 -11.03 0.03
CA SER A 131 -6.07 -9.60 0.15
C SER A 131 -7.49 -9.32 0.60
N THR A 132 -7.67 -8.22 1.31
CA THR A 132 -8.98 -7.65 1.65
C THR A 132 -9.63 -6.96 0.44
N PHE A 133 -10.92 -6.62 0.59
CA PHE A 133 -11.60 -5.62 -0.23
C PHE A 133 -12.14 -4.52 0.69
N THR A 134 -11.85 -3.26 0.36
CA THR A 134 -12.14 -2.11 1.22
C THR A 134 -13.54 -1.55 0.95
N ILE A 135 -14.30 -1.41 2.04
CA ILE A 135 -15.58 -0.70 2.07
C ILE A 135 -15.34 0.67 2.70
N GLY A 136 -15.31 1.71 1.87
CA GLY A 136 -15.22 3.10 2.34
C GLY A 136 -16.52 3.56 2.99
N ILE A 137 -16.42 4.57 3.86
CA ILE A 137 -17.56 5.20 4.55
C ILE A 137 -18.59 5.69 3.52
N ASP A 138 -19.88 5.40 3.75
CA ASP A 138 -20.97 5.85 2.88
C ASP A 138 -22.35 5.79 3.59
N THR A 139 -23.42 6.09 2.86
CA THR A 139 -24.78 5.85 3.31
C THR A 139 -25.09 4.35 3.39
N VAL A 140 -26.08 3.97 4.20
CA VAL A 140 -26.49 2.56 4.37
C VAL A 140 -26.80 1.88 3.03
N GLU A 141 -27.48 2.57 2.12
CA GLU A 141 -27.84 2.04 0.80
C GLU A 141 -26.59 1.72 -0.04
N LYS A 142 -25.60 2.61 -0.01
CA LYS A 142 -24.35 2.41 -0.74
C LYS A 142 -23.43 1.38 -0.07
N LEU A 143 -23.44 1.29 1.27
CA LEU A 143 -22.74 0.21 1.98
C LEU A 143 -23.30 -1.15 1.54
N ARG A 144 -24.63 -1.30 1.46
CA ARG A 144 -25.29 -2.52 0.96
C ARG A 144 -24.87 -2.86 -0.47
N LEU A 145 -24.72 -1.85 -1.34
CA LEU A 145 -24.24 -2.05 -2.71
C LEU A 145 -22.79 -2.53 -2.73
N LYS A 146 -21.88 -1.83 -2.02
CA LYS A 146 -20.45 -2.16 -1.96
C LYS A 146 -20.18 -3.55 -1.39
N VAL A 147 -20.92 -3.98 -0.37
CA VAL A 147 -20.82 -5.33 0.19
C VAL A 147 -21.21 -6.40 -0.84
N ARG A 148 -22.25 -6.17 -1.65
CA ARG A 148 -22.62 -7.07 -2.75
C ARG A 148 -21.56 -7.12 -3.84
N GLU A 149 -20.97 -5.98 -4.21
CA GLU A 149 -19.87 -5.94 -5.18
C GLU A 149 -18.62 -6.69 -4.69
N ALA A 150 -18.44 -6.75 -3.36
CA ALA A 150 -17.36 -7.47 -2.71
C ALA A 150 -17.68 -8.96 -2.42
N GLU A 151 -18.74 -9.54 -3.01
CA GLU A 151 -19.21 -10.90 -2.71
C GLU A 151 -18.10 -11.96 -2.87
N ALA A 152 -17.27 -11.84 -3.88
CA ALA A 152 -16.19 -12.79 -4.15
C ALA A 152 -15.04 -12.74 -3.12
N TYR A 153 -14.91 -11.65 -2.35
CA TYR A 153 -13.82 -11.49 -1.40
C TYR A 153 -14.18 -12.09 -0.04
N PRO A 154 -13.32 -12.91 0.57
CA PRO A 154 -13.59 -13.53 1.86
C PRO A 154 -13.36 -12.60 3.06
N ILE A 155 -12.62 -11.51 2.87
CA ILE A 155 -12.21 -10.58 3.91
C ILE A 155 -12.57 -9.17 3.46
N LEU A 156 -13.27 -8.42 4.31
CA LEU A 156 -13.61 -7.02 4.07
C LEU A 156 -12.83 -6.11 5.03
N LYS A 157 -12.25 -5.03 4.51
CA LYS A 157 -11.69 -3.95 5.32
C LYS A 157 -12.67 -2.79 5.38
N ILE A 158 -13.08 -2.40 6.58
CA ILE A 158 -14.12 -1.40 6.80
C ILE A 158 -13.47 -0.11 7.28
N LYS A 159 -13.73 0.98 6.57
CA LYS A 159 -13.28 2.30 6.99
C LYS A 159 -14.23 2.87 8.03
N LEU A 160 -13.67 3.27 9.16
CA LEU A 160 -14.35 3.86 10.31
C LEU A 160 -13.70 5.20 10.68
N GLY A 161 -13.94 5.71 11.89
CA GLY A 161 -13.38 6.97 12.41
C GLY A 161 -14.38 8.11 12.35
N THR A 162 -15.67 7.81 12.44
CA THR A 162 -16.80 8.76 12.45
C THR A 162 -17.70 8.54 13.68
N ASP A 163 -18.75 9.33 13.81
CA ASP A 163 -19.81 9.16 14.80
C ASP A 163 -20.82 8.04 14.42
N ARG A 164 -20.69 7.44 13.22
CA ARG A 164 -21.58 6.41 12.67
C ARG A 164 -20.95 5.02 12.64
N ASP A 165 -19.84 4.82 13.30
CA ASP A 165 -19.01 3.61 13.17
C ASP A 165 -19.78 2.32 13.55
N GLU A 166 -20.55 2.35 14.64
CA GLU A 166 -21.38 1.22 15.05
C GLU A 166 -22.52 0.94 14.06
N GLU A 167 -23.15 1.98 13.50
CA GLU A 167 -24.16 1.83 12.45
C GLU A 167 -23.57 1.16 11.18
N ILE A 168 -22.36 1.57 10.80
CA ILE A 168 -21.64 1.00 9.66
C ILE A 168 -21.36 -0.48 9.89
N LEU A 169 -20.79 -0.85 11.04
CA LEU A 169 -20.47 -2.24 11.40
C LEU A 169 -21.72 -3.11 11.43
N ARG A 170 -22.78 -2.65 12.11
CA ARG A 170 -24.07 -3.34 12.16
C ARG A 170 -24.63 -3.59 10.76
N THR A 171 -24.67 -2.53 9.92
CA THR A 171 -25.17 -2.64 8.55
C THR A 171 -24.41 -3.68 7.73
N ILE A 172 -23.07 -3.72 7.86
CA ILE A 172 -22.24 -4.67 7.13
C ILE A 172 -22.42 -6.08 7.67
N ARG A 173 -22.45 -6.26 8.98
CA ARG A 173 -22.61 -7.58 9.61
C ARG A 173 -23.99 -8.19 9.34
N GLU A 174 -25.05 -7.39 9.21
CA GLU A 174 -26.37 -7.87 8.76
C GLU A 174 -26.34 -8.47 7.34
N LEU A 175 -25.34 -8.14 6.53
CA LEU A 175 -25.25 -8.55 5.13
C LEU A 175 -24.28 -9.71 4.90
N THR A 176 -23.35 -9.98 5.83
CA THR A 176 -22.29 -10.95 5.60
C THR A 176 -21.65 -11.45 6.89
N ASP A 177 -21.26 -12.75 6.89
CA ASP A 177 -20.47 -13.39 7.95
C ASP A 177 -18.96 -13.41 7.65
N LYS A 178 -18.50 -12.69 6.62
CA LYS A 178 -17.09 -12.64 6.24
C LYS A 178 -16.22 -12.08 7.37
N GLU A 179 -14.92 -12.39 7.31
CA GLU A 179 -13.92 -11.74 8.17
C GLU A 179 -13.94 -10.23 7.95
N LEU A 180 -14.02 -9.47 9.06
CA LEU A 180 -13.95 -8.01 9.04
C LEU A 180 -12.65 -7.54 9.66
N ARG A 181 -11.98 -6.61 8.98
CA ARG A 181 -10.87 -5.81 9.49
C ARG A 181 -11.27 -4.34 9.46
N VAL A 182 -10.80 -3.57 10.40
CA VAL A 182 -11.19 -2.17 10.56
C VAL A 182 -9.98 -1.27 10.43
N ASP A 183 -10.17 -0.15 9.73
CA ASP A 183 -9.19 0.93 9.67
C ASP A 183 -9.90 2.25 10.02
N ALA A 184 -9.54 2.81 11.16
CA ALA A 184 -10.11 4.07 11.64
C ALA A 184 -9.37 5.31 11.09
N ASN A 185 -8.29 5.14 10.34
CA ASN A 185 -7.52 6.20 9.67
C ASN A 185 -7.26 7.41 10.57
N THR A 186 -6.78 7.18 11.79
CA THR A 186 -6.49 8.21 12.79
C THR A 186 -7.73 8.94 13.34
N GLY A 187 -8.94 8.43 13.09
CA GLY A 187 -10.20 9.13 13.38
C GLY A 187 -10.63 9.13 14.83
N TRP A 188 -10.02 8.33 15.71
CA TRP A 188 -10.43 8.23 17.10
C TRP A 188 -9.47 8.92 18.08
N THR A 189 -10.00 9.31 19.21
CA THR A 189 -9.25 9.56 20.44
C THR A 189 -9.09 8.25 21.23
N VAL A 190 -8.17 8.19 22.20
CA VAL A 190 -8.02 7.01 23.08
C VAL A 190 -9.36 6.61 23.72
N LYS A 191 -10.15 7.58 24.22
CA LYS A 191 -11.46 7.31 24.83
C LYS A 191 -12.48 6.73 23.84
N GLN A 192 -12.44 7.14 22.57
CA GLN A 192 -13.31 6.58 21.53
C GLN A 192 -12.85 5.17 21.17
N ALA A 193 -11.55 4.97 20.98
CA ALA A 193 -11.00 3.65 20.68
C ALA A 193 -11.38 2.63 21.75
N LEU A 194 -11.15 2.95 23.04
CA LEU A 194 -11.53 2.08 24.16
C LEU A 194 -13.03 1.76 24.22
N ARG A 195 -13.90 2.71 23.86
CA ARG A 195 -15.35 2.45 23.77
C ARG A 195 -15.73 1.57 22.59
N MET A 196 -14.95 1.67 21.49
CA MET A 196 -15.20 0.86 20.30
C MET A 196 -14.71 -0.57 20.43
N LEU A 197 -13.72 -0.90 21.28
CA LEU A 197 -13.21 -2.26 21.41
C LEU A 197 -14.29 -3.31 21.64
N PRO A 198 -15.22 -3.16 22.61
CA PRO A 198 -16.31 -4.12 22.81
C PRO A 198 -17.24 -4.25 21.56
N VAL A 199 -17.44 -3.13 20.85
CA VAL A 199 -18.26 -3.11 19.62
C VAL A 199 -17.56 -3.89 18.51
N LEU A 200 -16.24 -3.70 18.34
CA LEU A 200 -15.44 -4.45 17.37
C LEU A 200 -15.48 -5.96 17.64
N GLU A 201 -15.39 -6.35 18.90
CA GLU A 201 -15.49 -7.75 19.34
C GLU A 201 -16.89 -8.32 19.04
N GLU A 202 -17.98 -7.60 19.40
CA GLU A 202 -19.37 -8.00 19.13
C GLU A 202 -19.59 -8.27 17.62
N TYR A 203 -19.03 -7.44 16.74
CA TYR A 203 -19.16 -7.61 15.30
C TYR A 203 -18.08 -8.53 14.69
N GLY A 204 -17.25 -9.19 15.50
CA GLY A 204 -16.26 -10.16 15.06
C GLY A 204 -15.16 -9.56 14.18
N VAL A 205 -14.69 -8.37 14.51
CA VAL A 205 -13.54 -7.74 13.87
C VAL A 205 -12.26 -8.46 14.30
N THR A 206 -11.34 -8.71 13.36
CA THR A 206 -10.12 -9.48 13.61
C THR A 206 -8.84 -8.64 13.62
N VAL A 207 -8.88 -7.40 13.12
CA VAL A 207 -7.73 -6.48 13.08
C VAL A 207 -8.24 -5.05 13.22
N LEU A 208 -7.55 -4.25 14.04
CA LEU A 208 -7.73 -2.80 14.16
C LEU A 208 -6.50 -2.06 13.63
N GLU A 209 -6.68 -1.30 12.55
CA GLU A 209 -5.62 -0.50 11.93
C GLU A 209 -5.77 0.97 12.31
N GLN A 210 -4.66 1.59 12.69
CA GLN A 210 -4.43 3.01 13.01
C GLN A 210 -5.62 3.74 13.63
N PRO A 211 -6.01 3.40 14.86
CA PRO A 211 -7.15 4.06 15.52
C PRO A 211 -6.89 5.54 15.84
N LEU A 212 -5.67 5.89 16.22
CA LEU A 212 -5.30 7.18 16.80
C LEU A 212 -4.41 8.01 15.86
N ALA A 213 -4.26 9.28 16.18
CA ALA A 213 -3.30 10.18 15.53
C ALA A 213 -1.91 9.53 15.45
N ALA A 214 -1.20 9.71 14.32
CA ALA A 214 0.08 9.06 14.05
C ALA A 214 1.17 9.32 15.11
N THR A 215 1.06 10.42 15.83
CA THR A 215 2.02 10.84 16.86
C THR A 215 1.65 10.38 18.28
N ASP A 216 0.44 9.83 18.47
CA ASP A 216 -0.04 9.38 19.79
C ASP A 216 0.36 7.94 20.09
N LEU A 217 1.66 7.72 20.25
CA LEU A 217 2.23 6.38 20.48
C LEU A 217 1.89 5.82 21.86
N ASP A 218 1.77 6.69 22.87
CA ASP A 218 1.39 6.27 24.21
C ASP A 218 -0.10 5.89 24.27
N GLY A 219 -0.95 6.60 23.52
CA GLY A 219 -2.33 6.22 23.33
C GLY A 219 -2.47 4.88 22.60
N LEU A 220 -1.64 4.60 21.57
CA LEU A 220 -1.62 3.30 20.88
C LEU A 220 -1.29 2.17 21.84
N ASP A 221 -0.32 2.36 22.75
CA ASP A 221 0.00 1.37 23.79
C ASP A 221 -1.21 1.09 24.70
N VAL A 222 -1.91 2.12 25.15
CA VAL A 222 -3.13 1.97 25.96
C VAL A 222 -4.21 1.18 25.22
N VAL A 223 -4.44 1.49 23.94
CA VAL A 223 -5.44 0.76 23.12
C VAL A 223 -5.00 -0.67 22.91
N ARG A 224 -3.74 -0.92 22.58
CA ARG A 224 -3.19 -2.27 22.37
C ARG A 224 -3.34 -3.15 23.60
N GLN A 225 -3.03 -2.60 24.79
CA GLN A 225 -3.14 -3.37 26.05
C GLN A 225 -4.60 -3.72 26.40
N ALA A 226 -5.56 -2.94 25.94
CA ALA A 226 -6.98 -3.15 26.19
C ALA A 226 -7.68 -3.99 25.12
N ALA A 227 -7.05 -4.17 23.95
CA ALA A 227 -7.63 -4.87 22.81
C ALA A 227 -7.29 -6.36 22.82
N ASP A 228 -8.27 -7.23 22.56
CA ASP A 228 -8.07 -8.66 22.32
C ASP A 228 -7.71 -8.96 20.85
N ILE A 229 -7.83 -7.97 19.97
CA ILE A 229 -7.48 -8.06 18.55
C ILE A 229 -6.19 -7.29 18.25
N PRO A 230 -5.39 -7.72 17.26
CA PRO A 230 -4.15 -7.03 16.89
C PRO A 230 -4.39 -5.57 16.47
N VAL A 231 -3.56 -4.67 17.00
CA VAL A 231 -3.50 -3.26 16.63
C VAL A 231 -2.32 -3.03 15.68
N ILE A 232 -2.61 -2.55 14.46
CA ILE A 232 -1.63 -2.35 13.38
C ILE A 232 -1.40 -0.85 13.17
N ALA A 233 -0.13 -0.41 13.16
CA ALA A 233 0.25 0.96 12.84
C ALA A 233 0.36 1.15 11.32
N ASP A 234 -0.31 2.17 10.77
CA ASP A 234 -0.19 2.62 9.37
C ASP A 234 0.52 3.98 9.30
N GLU A 235 -0.17 5.06 9.66
CA GLU A 235 0.38 6.41 9.60
C GLU A 235 1.49 6.64 10.64
N SER A 236 1.57 5.83 11.69
CA SER A 236 2.64 5.89 12.70
C SER A 236 3.94 5.21 12.26
N CYS A 237 3.93 4.46 11.13
CA CYS A 237 5.07 3.71 10.61
C CYS A 237 5.28 4.02 9.12
N LEU A 238 6.23 4.87 8.80
CA LEU A 238 6.53 5.27 7.43
C LEU A 238 7.74 4.52 6.86
N VAL A 239 8.81 4.38 7.67
CA VAL A 239 10.09 3.79 7.30
C VAL A 239 10.62 2.85 8.39
N ALA A 240 11.66 2.09 8.11
CA ALA A 240 12.28 1.16 9.06
C ALA A 240 12.72 1.85 10.37
N ALA A 241 13.16 3.09 10.31
CA ALA A 241 13.58 3.87 11.48
C ALA A 241 12.43 4.14 12.47
N ASP A 242 11.17 4.02 12.07
CA ASP A 242 10.01 4.19 12.93
C ASP A 242 9.71 2.95 13.78
N ILE A 243 10.12 1.76 13.34
CA ILE A 243 9.75 0.48 13.97
C ILE A 243 10.21 0.39 15.42
N PRO A 244 11.45 0.75 15.80
CA PRO A 244 11.90 0.61 17.19
C PRO A 244 11.02 1.33 18.22
N ARG A 245 10.44 2.49 17.87
CA ARG A 245 9.56 3.24 18.76
C ARG A 245 8.15 2.66 18.87
N LEU A 246 7.77 1.75 17.98
CA LEU A 246 6.47 1.08 17.95
C LEU A 246 6.48 -0.27 18.70
N VAL A 247 7.66 -0.83 18.95
CA VAL A 247 7.81 -2.10 19.68
C VAL A 247 7.16 -2.00 21.07
N GLY A 248 6.24 -2.94 21.36
CA GLY A 248 5.47 -2.96 22.59
C GLY A 248 4.22 -2.06 22.58
N ARG A 249 4.07 -1.17 21.58
CA ARG A 249 2.95 -0.23 21.46
C ARG A 249 1.91 -0.62 20.44
N VAL A 250 2.27 -1.52 19.52
CA VAL A 250 1.40 -2.11 18.50
C VAL A 250 1.75 -3.59 18.32
N ASP A 251 0.87 -4.35 17.69
CA ASP A 251 1.10 -5.76 17.37
C ASP A 251 1.67 -5.96 15.97
N GLY A 252 1.58 -4.94 15.11
CA GLY A 252 2.11 -4.99 13.75
C GLY A 252 2.17 -3.63 13.08
N ILE A 253 2.68 -3.65 11.85
CA ILE A 253 2.84 -2.47 11.01
C ILE A 253 2.24 -2.70 9.62
N ASN A 254 1.70 -1.65 9.01
CA ASN A 254 1.27 -1.64 7.62
C ASN A 254 2.31 -0.92 6.75
N ILE A 255 2.96 -1.66 5.87
CA ILE A 255 3.93 -1.14 4.91
C ILE A 255 3.18 -0.75 3.64
N LYS A 256 3.31 0.51 3.21
CA LYS A 256 2.86 0.98 1.90
C LYS A 256 4.06 1.52 1.15
N LEU A 257 4.27 1.04 -0.07
CA LEU A 257 5.42 1.44 -0.88
C LEU A 257 5.48 2.95 -1.08
N ALA A 258 4.33 3.60 -1.28
CA ALA A 258 4.23 5.06 -1.39
C ALA A 258 4.67 5.82 -0.14
N LYS A 259 4.67 5.19 1.06
CA LYS A 259 5.18 5.77 2.30
C LYS A 259 6.68 5.53 2.47
N CYS A 260 7.12 4.29 2.29
CA CYS A 260 8.52 3.92 2.58
C CYS A 260 9.48 4.29 1.46
N GLY A 261 9.01 4.45 0.25
CA GLY A 261 9.77 5.02 -0.86
C GLY A 261 10.60 4.04 -1.67
N SER A 262 10.67 2.74 -1.32
CA SER A 262 11.28 1.75 -2.18
C SER A 262 10.92 0.30 -1.80
N LEU A 263 11.11 -0.65 -2.74
CA LEU A 263 10.95 -2.08 -2.48
C LEU A 263 11.99 -2.56 -1.46
N ARG A 264 13.19 -2.03 -1.49
CA ARG A 264 14.26 -2.42 -0.57
C ARG A 264 14.02 -1.91 0.84
N GLU A 265 13.51 -0.68 0.98
CA GLU A 265 13.10 -0.17 2.29
C GLU A 265 11.96 -1.02 2.86
N ALA A 266 10.97 -1.40 2.03
CA ALA A 266 9.92 -2.32 2.45
C ALA A 266 10.48 -3.66 2.97
N ILE A 267 11.48 -4.25 2.28
CA ILE A 267 12.16 -5.47 2.73
C ILE A 267 12.90 -5.25 4.05
N ARG A 268 13.58 -4.11 4.24
CA ARG A 268 14.22 -3.76 5.53
C ARG A 268 13.17 -3.63 6.64
N MET A 269 12.04 -2.98 6.37
CA MET A 269 10.93 -2.87 7.32
C MET A 269 10.40 -4.25 7.71
N ILE A 270 10.20 -5.15 6.73
CA ILE A 270 9.75 -6.53 6.98
C ILE A 270 10.74 -7.26 7.89
N ALA A 271 12.03 -7.22 7.56
CA ALA A 271 13.07 -7.91 8.32
C ALA A 271 13.15 -7.38 9.76
N LEU A 272 13.10 -6.05 9.94
CA LEU A 272 13.16 -5.43 11.25
C LEU A 272 11.90 -5.71 12.08
N ALA A 273 10.71 -5.63 11.49
CA ALA A 273 9.45 -5.97 12.14
C ALA A 273 9.45 -7.43 12.64
N ARG A 274 9.90 -8.38 11.79
CA ARG A 274 10.04 -9.79 12.16
C ARG A 274 11.02 -10.01 13.31
N ALA A 275 12.15 -9.30 13.33
CA ALA A 275 13.12 -9.37 14.43
C ALA A 275 12.54 -8.89 15.77
N HIS A 276 11.51 -8.04 15.73
CA HIS A 276 10.77 -7.57 16.90
C HIS A 276 9.45 -8.29 17.13
N HIS A 277 9.19 -9.40 16.44
CA HIS A 277 7.96 -10.20 16.54
C HIS A 277 6.68 -9.42 16.20
N LEU A 278 6.78 -8.37 15.40
CA LEU A 278 5.62 -7.64 14.91
C LEU A 278 5.00 -8.34 13.68
N MET A 279 3.69 -8.32 13.60
CA MET A 279 2.96 -8.69 12.39
C MET A 279 3.29 -7.69 11.27
N VAL A 280 3.31 -8.19 10.04
CA VAL A 280 3.57 -7.36 8.87
C VAL A 280 2.36 -7.38 7.95
N MET A 281 1.84 -6.21 7.67
CA MET A 281 0.83 -5.96 6.67
C MET A 281 1.45 -5.20 5.50
N VAL A 282 1.05 -5.51 4.26
CA VAL A 282 1.30 -4.67 3.10
C VAL A 282 -0.02 -4.11 2.59
N GLY A 283 -0.07 -2.79 2.47
CA GLY A 283 -1.21 -2.04 1.97
C GLY A 283 -0.87 -1.18 0.78
N CYS A 284 -1.87 -0.43 0.30
CA CYS A 284 -1.74 0.47 -0.84
C CYS A 284 -2.43 1.82 -0.60
N MET A 285 -2.25 2.72 -1.55
CA MET A 285 -3.10 3.89 -1.77
C MET A 285 -4.14 3.55 -2.86
N ILE A 286 -4.88 4.54 -3.36
CA ILE A 286 -5.59 4.40 -4.63
C ILE A 286 -4.55 4.56 -5.73
N GLU A 287 -4.20 3.44 -6.36
CA GLU A 287 -3.08 3.29 -7.29
C GLU A 287 -3.51 2.42 -8.47
N SER A 288 -2.81 2.53 -9.61
CA SER A 288 -3.03 1.65 -10.74
C SER A 288 -2.41 0.25 -10.54
N SER A 289 -2.66 -0.64 -11.48
CA SER A 289 -2.02 -1.97 -11.48
C SER A 289 -0.49 -1.91 -11.47
N ILE A 290 0.17 -0.79 -11.79
CA ILE A 290 1.64 -0.68 -11.71
C ILE A 290 2.09 -0.76 -10.25
N ALA A 291 1.65 0.16 -9.39
CA ALA A 291 2.07 0.21 -7.99
C ALA A 291 1.54 -1.01 -7.20
N ILE A 292 0.29 -1.41 -7.47
CA ILE A 292 -0.28 -2.61 -6.85
C ILE A 292 0.55 -3.85 -7.19
N THR A 293 1.02 -4.00 -8.44
CA THR A 293 1.86 -5.14 -8.81
C THR A 293 3.22 -5.09 -8.13
N ALA A 294 3.84 -3.91 -8.04
CA ALA A 294 5.10 -3.76 -7.32
C ALA A 294 4.98 -4.21 -5.85
N ALA A 295 3.92 -3.79 -5.15
CA ALA A 295 3.65 -4.22 -3.78
C ALA A 295 3.31 -5.72 -3.70
N ALA A 296 2.57 -6.25 -4.68
CA ALA A 296 2.17 -7.66 -4.73
C ALA A 296 3.38 -8.60 -4.78
N HIS A 297 4.50 -8.21 -5.40
CA HIS A 297 5.73 -9.01 -5.41
C HIS A 297 6.33 -9.26 -4.01
N LEU A 298 5.96 -8.47 -3.00
CA LEU A 298 6.42 -8.63 -1.62
C LEU A 298 5.44 -9.44 -0.75
N THR A 299 4.24 -9.75 -1.25
CA THR A 299 3.18 -10.43 -0.45
C THR A 299 3.59 -11.78 0.14
N PRO A 300 4.51 -12.58 -0.44
CA PRO A 300 4.96 -13.81 0.19
C PRO A 300 5.73 -13.64 1.51
N LEU A 301 6.11 -12.41 1.86
CA LEU A 301 6.88 -12.08 3.07
C LEU A 301 6.01 -11.61 4.25
N VAL A 302 4.71 -11.36 4.03
CA VAL A 302 3.84 -10.68 5.00
C VAL A 302 2.72 -11.58 5.53
N ASP A 303 2.05 -11.14 6.60
CA ASP A 303 0.93 -11.87 7.22
C ASP A 303 -0.42 -11.39 6.70
N ILE A 304 -0.51 -10.11 6.34
CA ILE A 304 -1.75 -9.44 5.95
C ILE A 304 -1.53 -8.69 4.65
N VAL A 305 -2.48 -8.82 3.72
CA VAL A 305 -2.48 -8.11 2.42
C VAL A 305 -3.73 -7.27 2.28
N ASP A 306 -3.56 -6.02 1.81
CA ASP A 306 -4.61 -5.05 1.53
C ASP A 306 -4.23 -4.25 0.26
N LEU A 307 -4.37 -4.91 -0.90
CA LEU A 307 -3.88 -4.41 -2.20
C LEU A 307 -5.01 -4.23 -3.22
N ASP A 308 -6.18 -3.82 -2.77
CA ASP A 308 -7.36 -3.65 -3.62
C ASP A 308 -7.45 -2.31 -4.37
N GLY A 309 -6.45 -1.42 -4.22
CA GLY A 309 -6.47 -0.08 -4.82
C GLY A 309 -6.82 -0.07 -6.30
N ALA A 310 -6.22 -0.93 -7.12
CA ALA A 310 -6.54 -1.05 -8.54
C ALA A 310 -7.93 -1.66 -8.80
N ALA A 311 -8.41 -2.55 -7.92
CA ALA A 311 -9.75 -3.14 -8.03
C ALA A 311 -10.87 -2.12 -7.77
N LEU A 312 -10.58 -1.03 -7.07
CA LEU A 312 -11.52 0.08 -6.83
C LEU A 312 -11.63 1.04 -8.02
N LEU A 313 -10.71 0.97 -9.00
CA LEU A 313 -10.69 1.89 -10.14
C LEU A 313 -11.72 1.52 -11.22
N ALA A 314 -12.28 2.56 -11.84
CA ALA A 314 -13.12 2.45 -13.03
C ALA A 314 -12.30 2.47 -14.33
N ASN A 315 -11.07 3.01 -14.31
CA ASN A 315 -10.29 3.32 -15.50
C ASN A 315 -8.80 2.98 -15.37
N ASP A 316 -8.46 1.87 -14.73
CA ASP A 316 -7.06 1.42 -14.68
C ASP A 316 -6.53 1.12 -16.09
N PRO A 317 -5.47 1.81 -16.57
CA PRO A 317 -4.97 1.65 -17.93
C PRO A 317 -3.99 0.48 -18.09
N PHE A 318 -3.71 -0.25 -17.01
CA PHE A 318 -2.71 -1.32 -17.01
C PHE A 318 -3.29 -2.68 -16.60
N ARG A 319 -2.51 -3.72 -16.87
CA ARG A 319 -2.70 -5.08 -16.37
C ARG A 319 -1.45 -5.51 -15.64
N GLY A 320 -1.62 -6.13 -14.48
CA GLY A 320 -0.54 -6.63 -13.63
C GLY A 320 -1.05 -7.73 -12.72
N ALA A 321 -0.64 -7.70 -11.45
CA ALA A 321 -1.17 -8.59 -10.44
C ALA A 321 -2.70 -8.51 -10.39
N THR A 322 -3.36 -9.65 -10.27
CA THR A 322 -4.81 -9.72 -10.11
C THR A 322 -5.16 -10.18 -8.70
N ILE A 323 -6.27 -9.65 -8.19
CA ILE A 323 -6.82 -10.03 -6.88
C ILE A 323 -8.20 -10.62 -7.15
N ASP A 324 -8.24 -11.93 -7.35
CA ASP A 324 -9.45 -12.65 -7.68
C ASP A 324 -9.96 -13.38 -6.44
N GLY A 325 -11.14 -13.00 -5.95
CA GLY A 325 -11.67 -13.54 -4.70
C GLY A 325 -10.70 -13.40 -3.52
N GLY A 326 -9.96 -12.30 -3.46
CA GLY A 326 -8.92 -12.04 -2.48
C GLY A 326 -7.58 -12.74 -2.77
N GLN A 327 -7.52 -13.70 -3.67
CA GLN A 327 -6.25 -14.37 -4.00
C GLN A 327 -5.36 -13.47 -4.86
N VAL A 328 -4.17 -13.18 -4.37
CA VAL A 328 -3.15 -12.43 -5.11
C VAL A 328 -2.48 -13.36 -6.12
N ARG A 329 -2.57 -13.00 -7.40
CA ARG A 329 -1.90 -13.71 -8.48
C ARG A 329 -0.90 -12.79 -9.15
N LEU A 330 0.37 -13.13 -9.06
CA LEU A 330 1.45 -12.40 -9.70
C LEU A 330 1.57 -12.79 -11.18
N PRO A 331 1.92 -11.84 -12.07
CA PRO A 331 2.26 -12.16 -13.44
C PRO A 331 3.49 -13.08 -13.53
N GLU A 332 3.50 -13.99 -14.50
CA GLU A 332 4.63 -14.91 -14.74
C GLU A 332 5.75 -14.27 -15.57
N GLY A 333 5.49 -13.13 -16.23
CA GLY A 333 6.44 -12.44 -17.08
C GLY A 333 7.61 -11.82 -16.34
N PRO A 334 8.72 -11.50 -17.05
CA PRO A 334 9.89 -10.86 -16.44
C PRO A 334 9.57 -9.47 -15.92
N GLY A 335 10.37 -9.02 -14.94
CA GLY A 335 10.15 -7.77 -14.24
C GLY A 335 8.91 -7.82 -13.37
N LEU A 336 8.10 -6.76 -13.40
CA LEU A 336 6.79 -6.72 -12.74
C LEU A 336 5.72 -7.48 -13.55
N GLY A 337 5.99 -7.85 -14.81
CA GLY A 337 5.04 -8.56 -15.67
C GLY A 337 3.86 -7.69 -16.13
N LEU A 338 4.05 -6.39 -16.23
CA LEU A 338 3.03 -5.41 -16.58
C LEU A 338 2.77 -5.32 -18.08
N SER A 339 1.55 -4.94 -18.45
CA SER A 339 1.19 -4.56 -19.82
C SER A 339 0.15 -3.43 -19.82
N ARG A 340 0.06 -2.68 -20.91
CA ARG A 340 -1.07 -1.75 -21.14
C ARG A 340 -2.35 -2.51 -21.48
N ARG A 341 -3.49 -1.92 -21.13
CA ARG A 341 -4.82 -2.40 -21.56
C ARG A 341 -5.13 -1.96 -22.98
#